data_ba9b9eda94c0a66f4f210cf68988d7f9
#
_entry.id   ba9b9eda94c0a66f4f210cf68988d7f9
#
_cell.length_a   1.000
_cell.length_b   1.000
_cell.length_c   1.000
_cell.angle_alpha   90.00
_cell.angle_beta   90.00
_cell.angle_gamma   90.00
#
_symmetry.space_group_name_H-M   'P 1'
#
loop_
_entity.id
_entity.type
_entity.pdbx_description
1 polymer ?
#
loop_
_entity_poly.entity_id
_entity_poly.type
_entity_poly.pdbx_seq_one_letter_code
_entity_poly.pdbx_strand_id
1 'polypeptide(L)'
;MIKLHIIFVTKYRKHTLSGELDEKMKQIIYEISQMDDSLFTIESMETDKDHIHMLVDIDPNVSATSIVSRIKQMSTNRIWKKHSEELKKSYWKEKTFWGDGYFVCSTGNANMETIKKYIEEQG
;
A
#
# COMPACT_ATOMS: atom_id res chain seq x y z
N MET A 1 2.19 19.93 6.51
CA MET A 1 2.32 18.56 5.98
C MET A 1 2.16 18.55 4.47
N ILE A 2 2.75 17.59 3.83
CA ILE A 2 2.74 17.46 2.36
C ILE A 2 1.77 16.36 1.99
N LYS A 3 0.83 16.65 1.09
CA LYS A 3 -0.14 15.66 0.61
C LYS A 3 0.39 14.96 -0.64
N LEU A 4 0.39 13.63 -0.59
CA LEU A 4 0.88 12.79 -1.67
C LEU A 4 -0.12 11.69 -2.01
N HIS A 5 -0.26 11.42 -3.32
CA HIS A 5 -0.87 10.17 -3.78
C HIS A 5 0.21 9.10 -3.83
N ILE A 6 -0.06 7.98 -3.21
CA ILE A 6 0.84 6.82 -3.21
C ILE A 6 0.06 5.62 -3.73
N ILE A 7 0.64 4.92 -4.71
CA ILE A 7 0.01 3.75 -5.32
C ILE A 7 1.03 2.63 -5.39
N PHE A 8 0.66 1.43 -4.97
CA PHE A 8 1.46 0.25 -5.25
C PHE A 8 0.58 -0.96 -5.48
N VAL A 9 1.16 -1.98 -6.10
CA VAL A 9 0.45 -3.17 -6.55
C VAL A 9 0.87 -4.38 -5.74
N THR A 10 0.03 -5.40 -5.74
CA THR A 10 0.34 -6.68 -5.12
C THR A 10 1.42 -7.41 -5.92
N LYS A 11 2.18 -8.27 -5.25
CA LYS A 11 3.20 -9.10 -5.89
C LYS A 11 2.55 -9.99 -6.94
N TYR A 12 3.12 -10.01 -8.14
CA TYR A 12 2.61 -10.74 -9.30
C TYR A 12 1.19 -10.34 -9.72
N ARG A 13 0.73 -9.17 -9.29
CA ARG A 13 -0.63 -8.67 -9.57
C ARG A 13 -1.72 -9.67 -9.12
N LYS A 14 -1.44 -10.47 -8.08
CA LYS A 14 -2.44 -11.38 -7.52
C LYS A 14 -3.62 -10.61 -6.93
N HIS A 15 -4.83 -11.14 -7.10
CA HIS A 15 -6.04 -10.51 -6.59
C HIS A 15 -6.23 -10.77 -5.09
N THR A 16 -5.21 -10.45 -4.30
CA THR A 16 -5.21 -10.67 -2.85
C THR A 16 -5.95 -9.60 -2.07
N LEU A 17 -6.17 -8.42 -2.67
CA LEU A 17 -6.95 -7.35 -2.04
C LEU A 17 -8.44 -7.54 -2.34
N SER A 18 -9.01 -8.63 -1.82
CA SER A 18 -10.40 -8.96 -1.97
C SER A 18 -10.92 -9.61 -0.69
N GLY A 19 -12.23 -9.44 -0.44
CA GLY A 19 -12.88 -10.04 0.72
C GLY A 19 -12.25 -9.62 2.04
N GLU A 20 -12.05 -10.59 2.92
CA GLU A 20 -11.51 -10.34 4.26
C GLU A 20 -10.08 -9.82 4.23
N LEU A 21 -9.24 -10.32 3.32
CA LEU A 21 -7.86 -9.84 3.20
C LEU A 21 -7.81 -8.35 2.86
N ASP A 22 -8.70 -7.86 2.01
CA ASP A 22 -8.79 -6.45 1.67
C ASP A 22 -9.11 -5.61 2.90
N GLU A 23 -10.16 -5.98 3.63
CA GLU A 23 -10.58 -5.28 4.84
C GLU A 23 -9.47 -5.26 5.89
N LYS A 24 -8.83 -6.41 6.11
CA LYS A 24 -7.75 -6.52 7.09
C LYS A 24 -6.51 -5.72 6.70
N MET A 25 -6.16 -5.73 5.41
CA MET A 25 -5.01 -4.97 4.94
C MET A 25 -5.22 -3.46 5.13
N LYS A 26 -6.40 -2.95 4.78
CA LYS A 26 -6.72 -1.54 5.01
C LYS A 26 -6.65 -1.18 6.49
N GLN A 27 -7.18 -2.03 7.35
CA GLN A 27 -7.13 -1.82 8.79
C GLN A 27 -5.69 -1.79 9.30
N ILE A 28 -4.86 -2.74 8.85
CA ILE A 28 -3.45 -2.82 9.25
C ILE A 28 -2.70 -1.54 8.86
N ILE A 29 -2.87 -1.08 7.62
CA ILE A 29 -2.19 0.13 7.15
C ILE A 29 -2.66 1.35 7.93
N TYR A 30 -3.95 1.45 8.21
CA TYR A 30 -4.48 2.55 9.02
C TYR A 30 -3.86 2.54 10.42
N GLU A 31 -3.76 1.36 11.06
CA GLU A 31 -3.14 1.23 12.37
C GLU A 31 -1.66 1.66 12.37
N ILE A 32 -0.94 1.33 11.28
CA ILE A 32 0.45 1.78 11.13
C ILE A 32 0.52 3.31 11.13
N SER A 33 -0.43 3.97 10.45
CA SER A 33 -0.47 5.43 10.41
C SER A 33 -0.76 6.06 11.77
N GLN A 34 -1.36 5.31 12.69
CA GLN A 34 -1.72 5.79 14.02
C GLN A 34 -0.59 5.60 15.05
N MET A 35 0.50 4.97 14.68
CA MET A 35 1.64 4.81 15.58
C MET A 35 2.32 6.16 15.84
N ASP A 36 2.83 6.36 17.06
CA ASP A 36 3.42 7.63 17.46
C ASP A 36 4.57 8.10 16.57
N ASP A 37 5.32 7.15 15.99
CA ASP A 37 6.47 7.43 15.16
C ASP A 37 6.19 7.27 13.65
N SER A 38 4.93 7.26 13.25
CA SER A 38 4.56 6.99 11.85
C SER A 38 4.98 8.12 10.89
N LEU A 39 4.90 9.38 11.33
CA LEU A 39 5.23 10.58 10.57
C LEU A 39 4.36 10.77 9.31
N PHE A 40 3.23 10.08 9.24
CA PHE A 40 2.24 10.26 8.18
C PHE A 40 0.84 9.96 8.71
N THR A 41 -0.15 10.54 8.05
CA THR A 41 -1.56 10.21 8.28
C THR A 41 -2.24 9.90 6.96
N ILE A 42 -3.32 9.13 7.02
CA ILE A 42 -4.06 8.73 5.82
C ILE A 42 -5.33 9.54 5.73
N GLU A 43 -5.50 10.26 4.62
CA GLU A 43 -6.71 11.01 4.31
C GLU A 43 -7.73 10.13 3.60
N SER A 44 -7.28 9.31 2.64
CA SER A 44 -8.15 8.34 1.97
C SER A 44 -7.34 7.12 1.54
N MET A 45 -8.03 6.00 1.39
CA MET A 45 -7.42 4.73 1.01
C MET A 45 -8.43 3.92 0.23
N GLU A 46 -8.08 3.55 -1.00
CA GLU A 46 -8.92 2.77 -1.87
C GLU A 46 -8.13 1.58 -2.42
N THR A 47 -8.80 0.46 -2.57
CA THR A 47 -8.20 -0.75 -3.13
C THR A 47 -9.06 -1.30 -4.25
N ASP A 48 -8.43 -2.03 -5.16
CA ASP A 48 -9.13 -2.79 -6.18
C ASP A 48 -8.31 -4.02 -6.55
N LYS A 49 -8.62 -5.15 -5.93
CA LYS A 49 -8.06 -6.50 -6.17
C LYS A 49 -6.54 -6.59 -6.11
N ASP A 50 -5.81 -5.82 -6.93
CA ASP A 50 -4.36 -5.95 -7.08
C ASP A 50 -3.59 -4.65 -6.86
N HIS A 51 -4.26 -3.59 -6.44
CA HIS A 51 -3.57 -2.33 -6.16
C HIS A 51 -4.24 -1.55 -5.05
N ILE A 52 -3.46 -0.65 -4.45
CA ILE A 52 -3.92 0.27 -3.42
C ILE A 52 -3.52 1.69 -3.82
N HIS A 53 -4.46 2.62 -3.61
CA HIS A 53 -4.26 4.04 -3.83
C HIS A 53 -4.57 4.77 -2.53
N MET A 54 -3.57 5.48 -2.00
CA MET A 54 -3.72 6.24 -0.77
C MET A 54 -3.43 7.71 -1.01
N LEU A 55 -4.20 8.57 -0.34
CA LEU A 55 -3.86 9.98 -0.20
C LEU A 55 -3.38 10.17 1.22
N VAL A 56 -2.13 10.59 1.37
CA VAL A 56 -1.49 10.70 2.68
C VAL A 56 -0.94 12.09 2.90
N ASP A 57 -0.91 12.50 4.17
CA ASP A 57 -0.16 13.67 4.62
C ASP A 57 1.12 13.18 5.28
N ILE A 58 2.28 13.64 4.83
CA ILE A 58 3.55 13.24 5.41
C ILE A 58 4.28 14.44 6.01
N ASP A 59 5.09 14.16 7.02
CA ASP A 59 5.99 15.14 7.60
C ASP A 59 7.00 15.58 6.53
N PRO A 60 7.23 16.91 6.33
CA PRO A 60 8.12 17.38 5.27
C PRO A 60 9.58 16.96 5.45
N ASN A 61 9.97 16.49 6.62
CA ASN A 61 11.34 16.02 6.88
C ASN A 61 11.53 14.53 6.60
N VAL A 62 10.50 13.85 6.10
CA VAL A 62 10.52 12.40 5.86
C VAL A 62 10.34 12.16 4.36
N SER A 63 11.10 11.20 3.82
CA SER A 63 10.97 10.85 2.41
C SER A 63 9.75 9.96 2.16
N ALA A 64 9.14 10.13 0.99
CA ALA A 64 8.05 9.24 0.56
C ALA A 64 8.51 7.79 0.50
N THR A 65 9.76 7.57 0.05
CA THR A 65 10.35 6.23 -0.02
C THR A 65 10.37 5.53 1.34
N SER A 66 10.75 6.25 2.40
CA SER A 66 10.80 5.65 3.73
C SER A 66 9.40 5.30 4.24
N ILE A 67 8.40 6.12 3.95
CA ILE A 67 7.00 5.85 4.32
C ILE A 67 6.50 4.60 3.57
N VAL A 68 6.75 4.52 2.26
CA VAL A 68 6.34 3.36 1.46
C VAL A 68 7.00 2.08 1.97
N SER A 69 8.31 2.12 2.22
CA SER A 69 9.05 0.96 2.74
C SER A 69 8.48 0.49 4.08
N ARG A 70 8.19 1.42 4.97
CA ARG A 70 7.61 1.11 6.28
C ARG A 70 6.24 0.47 6.14
N ILE A 71 5.37 1.04 5.30
CA ILE A 71 4.03 0.49 5.08
C ILE A 71 4.12 -0.93 4.51
N LYS A 72 4.92 -1.12 3.47
CA LYS A 72 5.06 -2.44 2.83
C LYS A 72 5.59 -3.49 3.79
N GLN A 73 6.65 -3.18 4.51
CA GLN A 73 7.29 -4.13 5.41
C GLN A 73 6.39 -4.49 6.59
N MET A 74 5.86 -3.50 7.27
CA MET A 74 5.04 -3.72 8.46
C MET A 74 3.72 -4.39 8.12
N SER A 75 3.07 -3.96 7.04
CA SER A 75 1.78 -4.55 6.64
C SER A 75 1.94 -6.00 6.19
N THR A 76 3.00 -6.31 5.46
CA THR A 76 3.31 -7.69 5.07
C THR A 76 3.50 -8.58 6.30
N ASN A 77 4.31 -8.14 7.25
CA ASN A 77 4.55 -8.91 8.47
C ASN A 77 3.28 -9.16 9.25
N ARG A 78 2.44 -8.13 9.38
CA ARG A 78 1.21 -8.23 10.18
C ARG A 78 0.16 -9.09 9.52
N ILE A 79 -0.03 -8.97 8.19
CA ILE A 79 -1.04 -9.78 7.49
C ILE A 79 -0.64 -11.26 7.51
N TRP A 80 0.65 -11.57 7.37
CA TRP A 80 1.12 -12.95 7.41
C TRP A 80 0.97 -13.62 8.78
N LYS A 81 1.03 -12.85 9.86
CA LYS A 81 0.85 -13.42 11.21
C LYS A 81 -0.54 -13.97 11.42
N LYS A 82 -1.57 -13.37 10.81
CA LYS A 82 -2.96 -13.74 11.03
C LYS A 82 -3.59 -14.52 9.89
N HIS A 83 -3.09 -14.36 8.67
CA HIS A 83 -3.74 -14.90 7.47
C HIS A 83 -2.80 -15.74 6.61
N SER A 84 -1.81 -16.39 7.23
CA SER A 84 -0.82 -17.17 6.50
C SER A 84 -1.44 -18.29 5.67
N GLU A 85 -2.46 -18.96 6.18
CA GLU A 85 -3.08 -20.08 5.47
C GLU A 85 -3.72 -19.65 4.15
N GLU A 86 -4.37 -18.49 4.16
CA GLU A 86 -4.96 -17.94 2.95
C GLU A 86 -3.90 -17.39 1.99
N LEU A 87 -2.89 -16.70 2.53
CA LEU A 87 -1.83 -16.10 1.72
C LEU A 87 -0.93 -17.13 1.05
N LYS A 88 -0.73 -18.29 1.66
CA LYS A 88 0.05 -19.38 1.05
C LYS A 88 -0.54 -19.87 -0.26
N LYS A 89 -1.82 -19.69 -0.48
CA LYS A 89 -2.48 -20.07 -1.74
C LYS A 89 -1.98 -19.21 -2.90
N SER A 90 -1.63 -17.96 -2.64
CA SER A 90 -1.13 -17.04 -3.66
C SER A 90 0.39 -16.88 -3.62
N TYR A 91 1.00 -16.90 -2.44
CA TYR A 91 2.42 -16.67 -2.24
C TYR A 91 3.06 -17.82 -1.46
N TRP A 92 3.16 -18.98 -2.13
CA TRP A 92 3.63 -20.20 -1.48
C TRP A 92 5.15 -20.32 -1.37
N LYS A 93 5.90 -19.54 -2.16
CA LYS A 93 7.37 -19.59 -2.15
C LYS A 93 8.00 -18.68 -1.09
N GLU A 94 7.35 -17.57 -0.76
CA GLU A 94 7.90 -16.58 0.15
C GLU A 94 6.80 -15.78 0.82
N LYS A 95 7.11 -15.23 1.98
CA LYS A 95 6.18 -14.35 2.71
C LYS A 95 6.25 -12.95 2.10
N THR A 96 5.39 -12.68 1.16
CA THR A 96 5.31 -11.41 0.45
C THR A 96 3.86 -10.96 0.33
N PHE A 97 3.64 -9.73 -0.07
CA PHE A 97 2.32 -9.21 -0.40
C PHE A 97 2.40 -8.18 -1.52
N TRP A 98 3.38 -7.28 -1.45
CA TRP A 98 3.48 -6.13 -2.36
C TRP A 98 4.55 -6.33 -3.42
N GLY A 99 4.31 -5.75 -4.61
CA GLY A 99 5.33 -5.66 -5.64
C GLY A 99 6.43 -4.70 -5.26
N ASP A 100 7.50 -4.67 -6.06
CA ASP A 100 8.71 -3.93 -5.72
C ASP A 100 8.60 -2.42 -5.94
N GLY A 101 7.77 -1.98 -6.88
CA GLY A 101 7.66 -0.57 -7.23
C GLY A 101 6.55 0.17 -6.52
N TYR A 102 6.53 1.47 -6.72
CA TYR A 102 5.44 2.33 -6.26
C TYR A 102 5.40 3.61 -7.09
N PHE A 103 4.24 4.27 -7.09
CA PHE A 103 4.06 5.56 -7.73
C PHE A 103 3.74 6.60 -6.65
N VAL A 104 4.38 7.77 -6.75
CA VAL A 104 4.12 8.89 -5.84
C VAL A 104 4.02 10.18 -6.65
N CYS A 105 3.01 10.97 -6.37
CA CYS A 105 2.93 12.33 -6.91
C CYS A 105 2.24 13.25 -5.92
N SER A 106 2.54 14.55 -6.03
CA SER A 106 1.85 15.55 -5.21
C SER A 106 0.41 15.71 -5.71
N THR A 107 -0.47 16.20 -4.83
CA THR A 107 -1.88 16.40 -5.19
C THR A 107 -2.06 17.34 -6.38
N GLY A 108 -1.20 18.36 -6.50
CA GLY A 108 -1.27 19.32 -7.60
C GLY A 108 -0.88 18.73 -8.95
N ASN A 109 -0.15 17.62 -8.96
CA ASN A 109 0.33 16.96 -10.19
C ASN A 109 -0.39 15.65 -10.48
N ALA A 110 -1.28 15.23 -9.61
CA ALA A 110 -2.01 13.99 -9.79
C ALA A 110 -3.12 14.19 -10.83
N ASN A 111 -3.13 13.34 -11.86
CA ASN A 111 -4.28 13.24 -12.74
C ASN A 111 -4.63 11.76 -12.90
N MET A 112 -5.91 11.51 -13.16
CA MET A 112 -6.43 10.16 -13.23
C MET A 112 -5.81 9.33 -14.36
N GLU A 113 -5.46 10.00 -15.45
CA GLU A 113 -4.86 9.33 -16.60
C GLU A 113 -3.47 8.78 -16.27
N THR A 114 -2.63 9.58 -15.62
CA THR A 114 -1.29 9.15 -15.21
C THR A 114 -1.36 8.01 -14.21
N ILE A 115 -2.25 8.12 -13.23
CA ILE A 115 -2.45 7.08 -12.22
C ILE A 115 -2.91 5.78 -12.86
N LYS A 116 -3.89 5.87 -13.76
CA LYS A 116 -4.43 4.72 -14.46
C LYS A 116 -3.37 4.02 -15.29
N LYS A 117 -2.55 4.81 -15.99
CA LYS A 117 -1.44 4.28 -16.80
C LYS A 117 -0.43 3.52 -15.93
N TYR A 118 -0.08 4.07 -14.77
CA TYR A 118 0.82 3.37 -13.85
C TYR A 118 0.25 2.02 -13.44
N ILE A 119 -1.01 1.98 -13.04
CA ILE A 119 -1.66 0.74 -12.62
C ILE A 119 -1.66 -0.29 -13.76
N GLU A 120 -1.94 0.14 -14.99
CA GLU A 120 -1.97 -0.75 -16.16
C GLU A 120 -0.60 -1.30 -16.53
N GLU A 121 0.46 -0.53 -16.35
CA GLU A 121 1.83 -0.89 -16.72
C GLU A 121 2.56 -1.72 -15.66
N GLN A 122 2.09 -1.72 -14.42
CA GLN A 122 2.67 -2.52 -13.35
C GLN A 122 2.22 -3.98 -13.48
N GLY A 123 3.11 -4.83 -13.65
CA GLY A 123 2.74 -6.21 -13.79
C GLY A 123 3.89 -7.11 -13.96
#